data_b23608880faa2be062448261dba579dd
#
_entry.id   b23608880faa2be062448261dba579dd
#
_cell.length_a   1.000
_cell.length_b   1.000
_cell.length_c   1.000
_cell.angle_alpha   90.00
_cell.angle_beta   90.00
_cell.angle_gamma   90.00
#
_symmetry.space_group_name_H-M   'P 1'
#
loop_
_entity.id
_entity.type
_entity.pdbx_description
1 polymer ?
#
loop_
_entity_poly.entity_id
_entity_poly.type
_entity_poly.pdbx_seq_one_letter_code
_entity_poly.pdbx_strand_id
1 'polypeptide(L)'
;MKDFFKFTFATVTGIILSCVVLFFGGILILFSALASSEAETQVSANSVMMLELKGELRERSQSVPYESLLSEDYQVYGLDDILSSIRKAKENDNIKGIYLQLSYLTAGYAAIEEIRNTLLDFKESGKFVVAYADNYQQSLYYLASAADKVLMNPKGSLEWRGIASTPVFYKDLLEKIGVEMQIFKVGTYKSAVEPFIATEMSPANREQVTAYINSVWGAVTEAVSESRNVSTDKLNPVSYTHLRAHETAANL
;
A
#
# COMPACT_ATOMS: atom_id res chain seq x y z
N MET A 1 -53.16 -50.67 13.24
CA MET A 1 -52.63 -50.04 12.02
C MET A 1 -52.91 -48.54 11.91
N LYS A 2 -54.16 -48.10 12.14
CA LYS A 2 -54.50 -46.64 12.03
C LYS A 2 -53.72 -45.76 12.96
N ASP A 3 -53.45 -46.16 14.17
CA ASP A 3 -52.69 -45.34 15.15
C ASP A 3 -51.20 -45.28 14.81
N PHE A 4 -50.63 -46.36 14.26
CA PHE A 4 -49.25 -46.36 13.79
C PHE A 4 -49.01 -45.28 12.72
N PHE A 5 -49.84 -45.24 11.68
CA PHE A 5 -49.74 -44.25 10.62
C PHE A 5 -49.95 -42.81 11.14
N LYS A 6 -50.86 -42.62 12.09
CA LYS A 6 -51.12 -41.34 12.72
C LYS A 6 -49.91 -40.79 13.47
N PHE A 7 -49.25 -41.63 14.27
CA PHE A 7 -48.04 -41.21 14.99
C PHE A 7 -46.85 -41.02 14.06
N THR A 8 -46.66 -41.89 13.07
CA THR A 8 -45.61 -41.73 12.07
C THR A 8 -45.75 -40.42 11.29
N PHE A 9 -46.99 -40.11 10.84
CA PHE A 9 -47.28 -38.88 10.12
C PHE A 9 -47.05 -37.62 10.99
N ALA A 10 -47.44 -37.66 12.25
CA ALA A 10 -47.22 -36.56 13.20
C ALA A 10 -45.73 -36.33 13.44
N THR A 11 -44.93 -37.40 13.59
CA THR A 11 -43.48 -37.30 13.78
C THR A 11 -42.78 -36.71 12.56
N VAL A 12 -43.09 -37.21 11.36
CA VAL A 12 -42.53 -36.69 10.10
C VAL A 12 -42.88 -35.22 9.91
N THR A 13 -44.12 -34.84 10.15
CA THR A 13 -44.55 -33.43 10.06
C THR A 13 -43.83 -32.57 11.08
N GLY A 14 -43.63 -33.05 12.31
CA GLY A 14 -42.86 -32.34 13.37
C GLY A 14 -41.42 -32.13 12.98
N ILE A 15 -40.74 -33.13 12.40
CA ILE A 15 -39.36 -33.03 11.93
C ILE A 15 -39.25 -31.99 10.80
N ILE A 16 -40.14 -32.06 9.81
CA ILE A 16 -40.18 -31.12 8.68
C ILE A 16 -40.35 -29.67 9.20
N LEU A 17 -41.31 -29.46 10.08
CA LEU A 17 -41.59 -28.16 10.68
C LEU A 17 -40.36 -27.62 11.46
N SER A 18 -39.74 -28.50 12.24
CA SER A 18 -38.49 -28.15 12.98
C SER A 18 -37.36 -27.76 12.04
N CYS A 19 -37.15 -28.51 10.96
CA CYS A 19 -36.13 -28.17 9.94
C CYS A 19 -36.41 -26.82 9.26
N VAL A 20 -37.67 -26.53 8.94
CA VAL A 20 -38.09 -25.24 8.37
C VAL A 20 -37.85 -24.10 9.32
N VAL A 21 -38.19 -24.23 10.60
CA VAL A 21 -37.98 -23.21 11.63
C VAL A 21 -36.46 -22.95 11.83
N LEU A 22 -35.64 -24.00 11.89
CA LEU A 22 -34.19 -23.87 12.03
C LEU A 22 -33.56 -23.23 10.80
N PHE A 23 -34.04 -23.57 9.59
CA PHE A 23 -33.54 -22.99 8.35
C PHE A 23 -33.84 -21.48 8.26
N PHE A 24 -35.07 -21.07 8.48
CA PHE A 24 -35.46 -19.67 8.44
C PHE A 24 -34.88 -18.87 9.64
N GLY A 25 -34.77 -19.48 10.82
CA GLY A 25 -34.09 -18.91 11.97
C GLY A 25 -32.59 -18.67 11.71
N GLY A 26 -31.92 -19.64 11.09
CA GLY A 26 -30.53 -19.52 10.67
C GLY A 26 -30.32 -18.40 9.63
N ILE A 27 -31.23 -18.30 8.65
CA ILE A 27 -31.21 -17.21 7.66
C ILE A 27 -31.38 -15.83 8.34
N LEU A 28 -32.32 -15.69 9.25
CA LEU A 28 -32.56 -14.45 9.98
C LEU A 28 -31.33 -14.03 10.82
N ILE A 29 -30.68 -14.99 11.48
CA ILE A 29 -29.44 -14.73 12.25
C ILE A 29 -28.31 -14.29 11.31
N LEU A 30 -28.14 -14.95 10.16
CA LEU A 30 -27.16 -14.58 9.14
C LEU A 30 -27.43 -13.17 8.59
N PHE A 31 -28.67 -12.83 8.24
CA PHE A 31 -29.03 -11.49 7.79
C PHE A 31 -28.82 -10.43 8.87
N SER A 32 -29.14 -10.74 10.13
CA SER A 32 -28.91 -9.86 11.26
C SER A 32 -27.41 -9.61 11.49
N ALA A 33 -26.56 -10.64 11.38
CA ALA A 33 -25.12 -10.53 11.50
C ALA A 33 -24.49 -9.72 10.35
N LEU A 34 -24.99 -9.88 9.13
CA LEU A 34 -24.57 -9.08 7.97
C LEU A 34 -25.02 -7.62 8.07
N ALA A 35 -26.25 -7.36 8.52
CA ALA A 35 -26.76 -6.00 8.70
C ALA A 35 -26.06 -5.25 9.85
N SER A 36 -25.58 -5.95 10.88
CA SER A 36 -24.82 -5.34 11.98
C SER A 36 -23.39 -5.01 11.64
N SER A 37 -22.83 -5.53 10.52
CA SER A 37 -21.48 -5.19 10.06
C SER A 37 -21.37 -3.80 9.41
N GLU A 38 -22.48 -3.17 9.06
CA GLU A 38 -22.54 -1.82 8.47
C GLU A 38 -22.92 -0.73 9.49
N ALA A 39 -22.85 -1.02 10.79
CA ALA A 39 -23.12 0.00 11.82
C ALA A 39 -22.10 1.14 11.69
N GLU A 40 -22.54 2.29 11.21
CA GLU A 40 -21.73 3.51 11.20
C GLU A 40 -21.21 3.79 12.61
N THR A 41 -19.89 3.76 12.74
CA THR A 41 -19.23 4.10 14.00
C THR A 41 -19.55 5.56 14.34
N GLN A 42 -20.28 5.81 15.42
CA GLN A 42 -20.56 7.18 15.88
C GLN A 42 -19.24 7.82 16.35
N VAL A 43 -18.79 8.80 15.58
CA VAL A 43 -17.58 9.56 15.90
C VAL A 43 -17.91 10.63 16.94
N SER A 44 -17.23 10.59 18.08
CA SER A 44 -17.38 11.60 19.13
C SER A 44 -16.85 12.97 18.69
N ALA A 45 -17.39 14.04 19.24
CA ALA A 45 -16.92 15.39 18.95
C ALA A 45 -15.44 15.56 19.33
N ASN A 46 -14.69 16.32 18.53
CA ASN A 46 -13.26 16.58 18.69
C ASN A 46 -12.36 15.33 18.61
N SER A 47 -12.75 14.34 17.81
CA SER A 47 -11.94 13.15 17.54
C SER A 47 -10.78 13.44 16.59
N VAL A 48 -9.73 12.63 16.70
CA VAL A 48 -8.62 12.54 15.73
C VAL A 48 -8.67 11.16 15.09
N MET A 49 -8.70 11.12 13.78
CA MET A 49 -8.63 9.84 13.05
C MET A 49 -7.21 9.31 13.12
N MET A 50 -7.03 8.12 13.64
CA MET A 50 -5.76 7.40 13.59
C MET A 50 -5.72 6.58 12.30
N LEU A 51 -4.77 6.90 11.43
CA LEU A 51 -4.48 6.16 10.21
C LEU A 51 -3.13 5.47 10.36
N GLU A 52 -3.16 4.18 10.65
CA GLU A 52 -1.96 3.34 10.73
C GLU A 52 -1.71 2.67 9.38
N LEU A 53 -0.52 2.86 8.82
CA LEU A 53 -0.10 2.26 7.56
C LEU A 53 1.12 1.37 7.80
N LYS A 54 0.92 0.05 7.66
CA LYS A 54 1.94 -1.00 7.78
C LYS A 54 1.60 -2.19 6.88
N GLY A 55 2.60 -2.95 6.45
CA GLY A 55 2.39 -4.16 5.62
C GLY A 55 2.39 -3.88 4.12
N GLU A 56 1.34 -4.22 3.41
CA GLU A 56 1.24 -4.08 1.95
C GLU A 56 0.03 -3.22 1.55
N LEU A 57 0.25 -2.33 0.58
CA LEU A 57 -0.80 -1.53 -0.04
C LEU A 57 -1.09 -2.09 -1.43
N ARG A 58 -2.36 -2.44 -1.67
CA ARG A 58 -2.89 -2.87 -2.96
C ARG A 58 -3.92 -1.86 -3.47
N GLU A 59 -4.25 -1.92 -4.75
CA GLU A 59 -5.28 -1.06 -5.35
C GLU A 59 -6.65 -1.21 -4.66
N ARG A 60 -7.02 -2.44 -4.31
CA ARG A 60 -8.26 -2.78 -3.64
C ARG A 60 -8.04 -3.76 -2.51
N SER A 61 -8.79 -3.58 -1.42
CA SER A 61 -8.85 -4.59 -0.37
C SER A 61 -9.43 -5.90 -0.93
N GLN A 62 -8.73 -6.99 -0.67
CA GLN A 62 -9.24 -8.32 -0.92
C GLN A 62 -9.43 -8.98 0.45
N SER A 63 -10.69 -9.18 0.84
CA SER A 63 -10.98 -9.99 2.02
C SER A 63 -10.70 -11.47 1.69
N VAL A 64 -9.53 -11.94 2.04
CA VAL A 64 -9.19 -13.36 1.97
C VAL A 64 -9.37 -13.93 3.38
N PRO A 65 -10.48 -14.63 3.65
CA PRO A 65 -10.86 -14.99 5.02
C PRO A 65 -9.83 -15.82 5.80
N TYR A 66 -8.86 -16.46 5.11
CA TYR A 66 -7.83 -17.28 5.76
C TYR A 66 -6.49 -16.53 5.94
N GLU A 67 -6.21 -15.41 5.25
CA GLU A 67 -4.97 -14.64 5.46
C GLU A 67 -4.92 -14.02 6.87
N SER A 68 -6.06 -13.60 7.39
CA SER A 68 -6.18 -13.11 8.77
C SER A 68 -5.90 -14.18 9.84
N LEU A 69 -5.93 -15.46 9.47
CA LEU A 69 -5.63 -16.58 10.36
C LEU A 69 -4.15 -16.98 10.35
N LEU A 70 -3.37 -16.51 9.36
CA LEU A 70 -1.98 -16.94 9.16
C LEU A 70 -0.95 -15.99 9.76
N SER A 71 -1.28 -14.70 9.94
CA SER A 71 -0.40 -13.75 10.64
C SER A 71 -1.16 -12.50 11.08
N GLU A 72 -1.17 -12.22 12.38
CA GLU A 72 -1.72 -10.97 12.95
C GLU A 72 -0.91 -9.72 12.53
N ASP A 73 0.34 -9.90 12.10
CA ASP A 73 1.26 -8.79 11.79
C ASP A 73 1.25 -8.35 10.31
N TYR A 74 0.70 -9.18 9.40
CA TYR A 74 0.67 -8.83 7.97
C TYR A 74 -0.66 -8.24 7.58
N GLN A 75 -0.73 -6.91 7.49
CA GLN A 75 -1.93 -6.20 7.08
C GLN A 75 -1.84 -5.82 5.60
N VAL A 76 -2.94 -6.05 4.89
CA VAL A 76 -3.12 -5.63 3.50
C VAL A 76 -4.21 -4.57 3.46
N TYR A 77 -3.88 -3.41 2.95
CA TYR A 77 -4.83 -2.31 2.79
C TYR A 77 -5.22 -2.13 1.33
N GLY A 78 -6.47 -1.77 1.10
CA GLY A 78 -6.93 -1.23 -0.18
C GLY A 78 -6.66 0.27 -0.25
N LEU A 79 -6.06 0.73 -1.36
CA LEU A 79 -5.87 2.15 -1.61
C LEU A 79 -7.22 2.88 -1.61
N ASP A 80 -8.22 2.31 -2.26
CA ASP A 80 -9.59 2.85 -2.33
C ASP A 80 -10.22 3.04 -0.94
N ASP A 81 -10.00 2.13 -0.01
CA ASP A 81 -10.50 2.23 1.36
C ASP A 81 -9.80 3.35 2.15
N ILE A 82 -8.48 3.50 1.99
CA ILE A 82 -7.71 4.58 2.62
C ILE A 82 -8.20 5.93 2.12
N LEU A 83 -8.28 6.11 0.79
CA LEU A 83 -8.72 7.36 0.18
C LEU A 83 -10.16 7.71 0.58
N SER A 84 -11.05 6.72 0.60
CA SER A 84 -12.44 6.89 1.05
C SER A 84 -12.52 7.30 2.52
N SER A 85 -11.71 6.68 3.37
CA SER A 85 -11.66 6.99 4.81
C SER A 85 -11.17 8.41 5.08
N ILE A 86 -10.14 8.88 4.37
CA ILE A 86 -9.65 10.26 4.49
C ILE A 86 -10.70 11.27 4.00
N ARG A 87 -11.39 10.98 2.88
CA ARG A 87 -12.46 11.84 2.36
C ARG A 87 -13.65 11.93 3.33
N LYS A 88 -14.09 10.79 3.89
CA LYS A 88 -15.13 10.79 4.93
C LYS A 88 -14.70 11.57 6.17
N ALA A 89 -13.43 11.47 6.57
CA ALA A 89 -12.89 12.25 7.68
C ALA A 89 -12.85 13.75 7.37
N LYS A 90 -12.62 14.16 6.11
CA LYS A 90 -12.68 15.55 5.66
C LYS A 90 -14.08 16.13 5.86
N GLU A 91 -15.12 15.37 5.53
CA GLU A 91 -16.52 15.79 5.60
C GLU A 91 -17.11 15.74 7.02
N ASN A 92 -16.53 14.98 7.93
CA ASN A 92 -17.07 14.79 9.29
C ASN A 92 -16.60 15.88 10.25
N ASP A 93 -17.52 16.74 10.70
CA ASP A 93 -17.23 17.86 11.61
C ASP A 93 -16.70 17.44 12.99
N ASN A 94 -16.96 16.21 13.40
CA ASN A 94 -16.46 15.67 14.67
C ASN A 94 -14.97 15.34 14.62
N ILE A 95 -14.39 15.13 13.43
CA ILE A 95 -12.96 14.86 13.22
C ILE A 95 -12.23 16.18 13.05
N LYS A 96 -11.21 16.43 13.87
CA LYS A 96 -10.41 17.66 13.87
C LYS A 96 -9.07 17.49 13.17
N GLY A 97 -8.60 16.27 12.98
CA GLY A 97 -7.33 16.00 12.32
C GLY A 97 -7.09 14.52 12.09
N ILE A 98 -5.98 14.21 11.44
CA ILE A 98 -5.48 12.86 11.22
C ILE A 98 -4.13 12.72 11.93
N TYR A 99 -3.99 11.62 12.71
CA TYR A 99 -2.72 11.12 13.19
C TYR A 99 -2.29 9.98 12.29
N LEU A 100 -1.28 10.24 11.45
CA LEU A 100 -0.73 9.29 10.49
C LEU A 100 0.45 8.55 11.15
N GLN A 101 0.22 7.32 11.53
CA GLN A 101 1.25 6.44 12.08
C GLN A 101 1.81 5.56 10.95
N LEU A 102 3.09 5.72 10.66
CA LEU A 102 3.78 5.04 9.60
C LEU A 102 4.76 4.00 10.16
N SER A 103 4.72 2.83 9.56
CA SER A 103 5.67 1.77 9.81
C SER A 103 6.19 1.25 8.47
N TYR A 104 6.74 0.03 8.42
CA TYR A 104 7.15 -0.56 7.15
C TYR A 104 5.93 -0.79 6.24
N LEU A 105 5.90 -0.14 5.07
CA LEU A 105 4.83 -0.28 4.07
C LEU A 105 5.42 -0.57 2.69
N THR A 106 4.99 -1.67 2.09
CA THR A 106 5.28 -1.98 0.68
C THR A 106 4.22 -1.33 -0.20
N ALA A 107 4.62 -0.31 -0.95
CA ALA A 107 3.73 0.42 -1.86
C ALA A 107 4.50 1.05 -3.01
N GLY A 108 3.87 1.19 -4.17
CA GLY A 108 4.40 1.96 -5.30
C GLY A 108 4.30 3.46 -5.06
N TYR A 109 5.19 4.25 -5.66
CA TYR A 109 5.17 5.72 -5.53
C TYR A 109 3.86 6.34 -5.98
N ALA A 110 3.21 5.83 -7.03
CA ALA A 110 1.92 6.33 -7.50
C ALA A 110 0.82 6.19 -6.43
N ALA A 111 0.73 5.04 -5.77
CA ALA A 111 -0.25 4.83 -4.69
C ALA A 111 0.04 5.72 -3.47
N ILE A 112 1.32 5.90 -3.13
CA ILE A 112 1.74 6.83 -2.07
C ILE A 112 1.37 8.28 -2.43
N GLU A 113 1.54 8.68 -3.68
CA GLU A 113 1.18 10.00 -4.18
C GLU A 113 -0.32 10.27 -4.08
N GLU A 114 -1.17 9.30 -4.42
CA GLU A 114 -2.62 9.40 -4.27
C GLU A 114 -3.04 9.63 -2.80
N ILE A 115 -2.45 8.89 -1.87
CA ILE A 115 -2.71 9.11 -0.44
C ILE A 115 -2.23 10.50 -0.02
N ARG A 116 -1.03 10.91 -0.47
CA ARG A 116 -0.46 12.22 -0.17
C ARG A 116 -1.36 13.36 -0.67
N ASN A 117 -1.83 13.28 -1.91
CA ASN A 117 -2.71 14.28 -2.50
C ASN A 117 -4.06 14.35 -1.76
N THR A 118 -4.59 13.20 -1.34
CA THR A 118 -5.83 13.14 -0.55
C THR A 118 -5.64 13.73 0.87
N LEU A 119 -4.44 13.60 1.47
CA LEU A 119 -4.12 14.27 2.74
C LEU A 119 -3.98 15.79 2.57
N LEU A 120 -3.42 16.27 1.46
CA LEU A 120 -3.36 17.69 1.14
C LEU A 120 -4.76 18.27 0.95
N ASP A 121 -5.62 17.57 0.20
CA ASP A 121 -7.04 17.94 0.04
C ASP A 121 -7.78 17.93 1.40
N PHE A 122 -7.52 16.96 2.27
CA PHE A 122 -8.05 16.95 3.63
C PHE A 122 -7.67 18.23 4.40
N LYS A 123 -6.44 18.69 4.31
CA LYS A 123 -5.94 19.91 4.98
C LYS A 123 -6.63 21.18 4.50
N GLU A 124 -7.15 21.24 3.28
CA GLU A 124 -7.94 22.37 2.78
C GLU A 124 -9.21 22.62 3.61
N SER A 125 -9.71 21.62 4.34
CA SER A 125 -10.80 21.78 5.30
C SER A 125 -10.42 22.51 6.60
N GLY A 126 -9.15 22.93 6.75
CA GLY A 126 -8.62 23.57 7.95
C GLY A 126 -8.28 22.58 9.09
N LYS A 127 -8.37 21.28 8.85
CA LYS A 127 -8.03 20.23 9.80
C LYS A 127 -6.53 19.90 9.70
N PHE A 128 -5.94 19.46 10.81
CA PHE A 128 -4.51 19.18 10.88
C PHE A 128 -4.16 17.74 10.53
N VAL A 129 -2.92 17.53 10.08
CA VAL A 129 -2.32 16.22 9.90
C VAL A 129 -0.99 16.17 10.67
N VAL A 130 -0.82 15.16 11.52
CA VAL A 130 0.44 14.90 12.22
C VAL A 130 0.92 13.50 11.84
N ALA A 131 2.16 13.40 11.36
CA ALA A 131 2.76 12.12 11.01
C ALA A 131 3.82 11.71 12.03
N TYR A 132 3.86 10.43 12.36
CA TYR A 132 4.86 9.82 13.21
C TYR A 132 5.36 8.50 12.63
N ALA A 133 6.66 8.28 12.73
CA ALA A 133 7.28 6.97 12.52
C ALA A 133 8.49 6.80 13.44
N ASP A 134 8.80 5.55 13.79
CA ASP A 134 10.07 5.23 14.42
C ASP A 134 11.22 5.36 13.41
N ASN A 135 11.00 4.86 12.19
CA ASN A 135 11.93 4.97 11.08
C ASN A 135 11.18 5.37 9.81
N TYR A 136 11.72 6.29 9.05
CA TYR A 136 11.15 6.69 7.77
C TYR A 136 11.93 6.08 6.60
N GLN A 137 11.27 5.21 5.84
CA GLN A 137 11.68 4.91 4.47
C GLN A 137 11.42 6.14 3.58
N GLN A 138 12.19 6.28 2.52
CA GLN A 138 12.09 7.43 1.60
C GLN A 138 10.67 7.69 1.10
N SER A 139 9.95 6.63 0.67
CA SER A 139 8.57 6.73 0.20
C SER A 139 7.59 7.16 1.30
N LEU A 140 7.81 6.69 2.54
CA LEU A 140 6.99 7.07 3.68
C LEU A 140 7.29 8.50 4.17
N TYR A 141 8.55 8.94 4.07
CA TYR A 141 8.88 10.34 4.33
C TYR A 141 8.26 11.27 3.28
N TYR A 142 8.26 10.86 2.02
CA TYR A 142 7.53 11.58 0.96
C TYR A 142 6.04 11.73 1.30
N LEU A 143 5.37 10.68 1.77
CA LEU A 143 4.00 10.75 2.25
C LEU A 143 3.86 11.68 3.46
N ALA A 144 4.70 11.47 4.49
CA ALA A 144 4.66 12.22 5.73
C ALA A 144 4.93 13.71 5.52
N SER A 145 5.66 14.08 4.47
CA SER A 145 5.96 15.48 4.15
C SER A 145 4.72 16.34 3.90
N ALA A 146 3.58 15.73 3.55
CA ALA A 146 2.29 16.42 3.43
C ALA A 146 1.72 16.87 4.79
N ALA A 147 2.16 16.27 5.91
CA ALA A 147 1.66 16.59 7.23
C ALA A 147 2.15 17.98 7.72
N ASP A 148 1.37 18.62 8.61
CA ASP A 148 1.75 19.86 9.25
C ASP A 148 2.94 19.68 10.19
N LYS A 149 2.98 18.51 10.86
CA LYS A 149 4.10 18.12 11.71
C LYS A 149 4.55 16.70 11.37
N VAL A 150 5.87 16.55 11.17
CA VAL A 150 6.50 15.24 11.00
C VAL A 150 7.36 14.99 12.24
N LEU A 151 7.04 13.91 12.93
CA LEU A 151 7.71 13.50 14.15
C LEU A 151 8.41 12.17 13.90
N MET A 152 9.59 12.00 14.47
CA MET A 152 10.37 10.77 14.40
C MET A 152 10.92 10.42 15.77
N ASN A 153 11.06 9.13 16.05
CA ASN A 153 11.75 8.66 17.24
C ASN A 153 13.19 9.22 17.24
N PRO A 154 13.68 9.80 18.35
CA PRO A 154 15.04 10.36 18.42
C PRO A 154 16.16 9.35 18.14
N LYS A 155 15.89 8.05 18.26
CA LYS A 155 16.81 6.96 17.93
C LYS A 155 16.49 6.30 16.60
N GLY A 156 15.53 6.82 15.88
CA GLY A 156 15.12 6.34 14.56
C GLY A 156 16.05 6.82 13.45
N SER A 157 15.76 6.32 12.25
CA SER A 157 16.50 6.69 11.03
C SER A 157 15.57 7.19 9.94
N LEU A 158 16.06 8.11 9.13
CA LEU A 158 15.43 8.57 7.91
C LEU A 158 16.27 8.13 6.71
N GLU A 159 15.68 7.35 5.83
CA GLU A 159 16.29 6.99 4.54
C GLU A 159 16.01 8.09 3.50
N TRP A 160 17.08 8.60 2.89
CA TRP A 160 16.99 9.54 1.76
C TRP A 160 18.14 9.25 0.80
N ARG A 161 17.93 8.26 -0.10
CA ARG A 161 18.99 7.66 -0.92
C ARG A 161 18.87 7.97 -2.42
N GLY A 162 17.75 8.54 -2.87
CA GLY A 162 17.44 8.65 -4.29
C GLY A 162 16.88 7.35 -4.85
N ILE A 163 16.85 7.25 -6.20
CA ILE A 163 16.36 6.08 -6.92
C ILE A 163 17.46 5.59 -7.85
N ALA A 164 17.76 4.30 -7.77
CA ALA A 164 18.74 3.65 -8.64
C ALA A 164 18.11 2.40 -9.29
N SER A 165 18.61 2.05 -10.47
CA SER A 165 18.26 0.80 -11.16
C SER A 165 19.54 0.05 -11.48
N THR A 166 19.61 -1.20 -11.05
CA THR A 166 20.75 -2.10 -11.28
C THR A 166 20.24 -3.36 -11.98
N PRO A 167 20.11 -3.35 -13.31
CA PRO A 167 19.67 -4.54 -14.06
C PRO A 167 20.74 -5.63 -14.01
N VAL A 168 20.30 -6.87 -13.94
CA VAL A 168 21.16 -8.05 -14.01
C VAL A 168 21.10 -8.62 -15.42
N PHE A 169 22.26 -9.00 -15.97
CA PHE A 169 22.40 -9.58 -17.32
C PHE A 169 22.80 -11.05 -17.19
N TYR A 170 22.09 -11.92 -17.87
CA TYR A 170 22.24 -13.38 -17.78
C TYR A 170 22.90 -14.00 -19.02
N LYS A 171 23.24 -13.21 -20.04
CA LYS A 171 23.76 -13.71 -21.31
C LYS A 171 24.94 -14.69 -21.11
N ASP A 172 25.97 -14.28 -20.40
CA ASP A 172 27.17 -15.10 -20.20
C ASP A 172 26.89 -16.38 -19.39
N LEU A 173 25.93 -16.31 -18.46
CA LEU A 173 25.49 -17.49 -17.72
C LEU A 173 24.78 -18.48 -18.64
N LEU A 174 23.85 -17.99 -19.48
CA LEU A 174 23.08 -18.81 -20.42
C LEU A 174 24.00 -19.50 -21.43
N GLU A 175 24.99 -18.78 -21.98
CA GLU A 175 26.01 -19.35 -22.89
C GLU A 175 26.82 -20.46 -22.21
N LYS A 176 27.24 -20.28 -20.94
CA LYS A 176 28.00 -21.29 -20.17
C LYS A 176 27.22 -22.59 -19.94
N ILE A 177 25.89 -22.50 -19.78
CA ILE A 177 25.04 -23.68 -19.60
C ILE A 177 24.44 -24.20 -20.89
N GLY A 178 24.87 -23.66 -22.07
CA GLY A 178 24.45 -24.12 -23.38
C GLY A 178 23.03 -23.73 -23.77
N VAL A 179 22.46 -22.67 -23.17
CA VAL A 179 21.13 -22.14 -23.50
C VAL A 179 21.25 -20.97 -24.46
N GLU A 180 20.63 -21.08 -25.61
CA GLU A 180 20.50 -20.01 -26.60
C GLU A 180 19.12 -19.41 -26.58
N MET A 181 19.01 -18.07 -26.38
CA MET A 181 17.76 -17.36 -26.36
C MET A 181 17.36 -16.84 -27.73
N GLN A 182 16.25 -17.33 -28.27
CA GLN A 182 15.67 -16.81 -29.52
C GLN A 182 14.70 -15.66 -29.19
N ILE A 183 15.06 -14.45 -29.66
CA ILE A 183 14.32 -13.23 -29.33
C ILE A 183 13.64 -12.67 -30.58
N PHE A 184 12.35 -12.40 -30.43
CA PHE A 184 11.55 -11.67 -31.42
C PHE A 184 11.20 -10.31 -30.85
N LYS A 185 11.92 -9.26 -31.24
CA LYS A 185 11.66 -7.90 -30.77
C LYS A 185 11.48 -6.95 -31.94
N VAL A 186 10.54 -6.03 -31.85
CA VAL A 186 10.31 -4.98 -32.83
C VAL A 186 10.38 -3.62 -32.13
N GLY A 187 11.29 -2.76 -32.61
CA GLY A 187 11.48 -1.39 -32.10
C GLY A 187 12.67 -1.25 -31.14
N THR A 188 13.25 -0.05 -31.15
CA THR A 188 14.50 0.31 -30.46
C THR A 188 14.34 0.25 -28.93
N TYR A 189 13.19 0.70 -28.42
CA TYR A 189 12.91 0.84 -27.00
C TYR A 189 12.26 -0.40 -26.35
N LYS A 190 12.36 -1.59 -27.00
CA LYS A 190 11.88 -2.85 -26.42
C LYS A 190 13.00 -3.56 -25.68
N SER A 191 13.37 -3.05 -24.51
CA SER A 191 14.56 -3.46 -23.76
C SER A 191 14.35 -4.62 -22.78
N ALA A 192 13.11 -5.10 -22.57
CA ALA A 192 12.80 -6.19 -21.63
C ALA A 192 13.58 -7.50 -21.89
N VAL A 193 14.08 -7.71 -23.12
CA VAL A 193 14.85 -8.91 -23.52
C VAL A 193 16.37 -8.73 -23.35
N GLU A 194 16.86 -7.51 -23.15
CA GLU A 194 18.29 -7.22 -23.06
C GLU A 194 19.02 -8.02 -21.96
N PRO A 195 18.42 -8.27 -20.78
CA PRO A 195 19.04 -9.10 -19.77
C PRO A 195 19.48 -10.50 -20.25
N PHE A 196 18.85 -11.03 -21.29
CA PHE A 196 19.11 -12.38 -21.78
C PHE A 196 20.06 -12.42 -22.99
N ILE A 197 20.28 -11.29 -23.70
CA ILE A 197 21.03 -11.23 -24.95
C ILE A 197 22.18 -10.23 -24.93
N ALA A 198 22.29 -9.41 -23.92
CA ALA A 198 23.34 -8.41 -23.77
C ALA A 198 24.09 -8.58 -22.43
N THR A 199 25.26 -8.00 -22.33
CA THR A 199 26.08 -7.96 -21.10
C THR A 199 25.98 -6.62 -20.38
N GLU A 200 25.40 -5.62 -21.05
CA GLU A 200 25.20 -4.27 -20.53
C GLU A 200 23.94 -3.63 -21.12
N MET A 201 23.50 -2.55 -20.52
CA MET A 201 22.33 -1.78 -20.94
C MET A 201 22.61 -1.03 -22.24
N SER A 202 21.74 -1.19 -23.24
CA SER A 202 21.83 -0.39 -24.48
C SER A 202 21.63 1.11 -24.18
N PRO A 203 22.15 2.02 -25.06
CA PRO A 203 21.90 3.46 -24.92
C PRO A 203 20.41 3.81 -24.84
N ALA A 204 19.57 3.19 -25.66
CA ALA A 204 18.13 3.42 -25.65
C ALA A 204 17.45 2.96 -24.35
N ASN A 205 17.86 1.81 -23.82
CA ASN A 205 17.37 1.35 -22.51
C ASN A 205 17.83 2.26 -21.39
N ARG A 206 19.09 2.70 -21.40
CA ARG A 206 19.64 3.65 -20.43
C ARG A 206 18.86 4.97 -20.46
N GLU A 207 18.54 5.48 -21.63
CA GLU A 207 17.71 6.69 -21.80
C GLU A 207 16.34 6.52 -21.16
N GLN A 208 15.63 5.42 -21.44
CA GLN A 208 14.31 5.14 -20.86
C GLN A 208 14.35 5.03 -19.34
N VAL A 209 15.28 4.24 -18.81
CA VAL A 209 15.41 4.04 -17.35
C VAL A 209 15.76 5.35 -16.66
N THR A 210 16.69 6.14 -17.23
CA THR A 210 17.07 7.44 -16.70
C THR A 210 15.90 8.41 -16.71
N ALA A 211 15.14 8.49 -17.80
CA ALA A 211 13.95 9.34 -17.88
C ALA A 211 12.89 8.95 -16.83
N TYR A 212 12.62 7.66 -16.66
CA TYR A 212 11.70 7.16 -15.64
C TYR A 212 12.15 7.52 -14.23
N ILE A 213 13.42 7.22 -13.89
CA ILE A 213 13.97 7.50 -12.54
C ILE A 213 13.94 9.00 -12.25
N ASN A 214 14.36 9.83 -13.22
CA ASN A 214 14.36 11.29 -13.04
C ASN A 214 12.94 11.85 -12.88
N SER A 215 11.96 11.31 -13.60
CA SER A 215 10.56 11.71 -13.45
C SER A 215 10.03 11.44 -12.04
N VAL A 216 10.22 10.20 -11.55
CA VAL A 216 9.76 9.84 -10.19
C VAL A 216 10.53 10.62 -9.12
N TRP A 217 11.86 10.74 -9.25
CA TRP A 217 12.68 11.46 -8.29
C TRP A 217 12.39 12.96 -8.27
N GLY A 218 12.15 13.56 -9.45
CA GLY A 218 11.71 14.93 -9.59
C GLY A 218 10.42 15.20 -8.83
N ALA A 219 9.39 14.39 -9.05
CA ALA A 219 8.12 14.51 -8.35
C ALA A 219 8.27 14.41 -6.82
N VAL A 220 9.08 13.46 -6.34
CA VAL A 220 9.34 13.29 -4.90
C VAL A 220 10.06 14.50 -4.32
N THR A 221 11.12 14.98 -4.97
CA THR A 221 11.94 16.10 -4.46
C THR A 221 11.19 17.43 -4.53
N GLU A 222 10.42 17.69 -5.59
CA GLU A 222 9.59 18.89 -5.71
C GLU A 222 8.54 18.93 -4.59
N ALA A 223 7.81 17.85 -4.40
CA ALA A 223 6.77 17.76 -3.39
C ALA A 223 7.30 17.91 -1.96
N VAL A 224 8.45 17.32 -1.65
CA VAL A 224 9.12 17.50 -0.36
C VAL A 224 9.67 18.92 -0.21
N SER A 225 10.26 19.48 -1.27
CA SER A 225 10.74 20.86 -1.31
C SER A 225 9.65 21.85 -0.95
N GLU A 226 8.49 21.77 -1.61
CA GLU A 226 7.34 22.62 -1.35
C GLU A 226 6.79 22.46 0.07
N SER A 227 6.56 21.21 0.50
CA SER A 227 5.94 20.91 1.79
C SER A 227 6.82 21.23 2.98
N ARG A 228 8.14 21.15 2.84
CA ARG A 228 9.12 21.34 3.92
C ARG A 228 9.94 22.61 3.80
N ASN A 229 9.70 23.44 2.77
CA ASN A 229 10.42 24.67 2.48
C ASN A 229 11.94 24.48 2.42
N VAL A 230 12.37 23.42 1.74
CA VAL A 230 13.78 23.05 1.53
C VAL A 230 14.04 23.02 0.03
N SER A 231 15.06 23.72 -0.47
CA SER A 231 15.35 23.72 -1.91
C SER A 231 15.75 22.33 -2.42
N THR A 232 15.33 22.01 -3.65
CA THR A 232 15.68 20.75 -4.33
C THR A 232 17.19 20.54 -4.44
N ASP A 233 17.97 21.64 -4.58
CA ASP A 233 19.44 21.61 -4.59
C ASP A 233 20.04 21.07 -3.29
N LYS A 234 19.36 21.23 -2.16
CA LYS A 234 19.78 20.65 -0.88
C LYS A 234 19.34 19.21 -0.71
N LEU A 235 18.23 18.81 -1.33
CA LEU A 235 17.71 17.44 -1.25
C LEU A 235 18.54 16.46 -2.09
N ASN A 236 19.01 16.88 -3.26
CA ASN A 236 19.78 16.04 -4.18
C ASN A 236 21.17 15.62 -3.65
N PRO A 237 22.04 16.51 -3.11
CA PRO A 237 23.35 16.10 -2.63
C PRO A 237 23.29 15.07 -1.50
N VAL A 238 22.27 15.13 -0.64
CA VAL A 238 22.10 14.17 0.46
C VAL A 238 21.91 12.75 -0.09
N SER A 239 21.12 12.58 -1.16
CA SER A 239 20.93 11.29 -1.80
C SER A 239 22.21 10.74 -2.45
N TYR A 240 23.03 11.60 -3.07
CA TYR A 240 24.30 11.20 -3.70
C TYR A 240 25.39 10.83 -2.71
N THR A 241 25.44 11.46 -1.54
CA THR A 241 26.46 11.15 -0.51
C THR A 241 26.27 9.74 0.06
N HIS A 242 25.03 9.28 0.19
CA HIS A 242 24.73 7.92 0.64
C HIS A 242 25.08 6.86 -0.41
N LEU A 243 24.85 7.11 -1.69
CA LEU A 243 25.24 6.20 -2.78
C LEU A 243 26.77 6.05 -2.88
N ARG A 244 27.53 7.15 -2.75
CA ARG A 244 29.01 7.10 -2.77
C ARG A 244 29.62 6.35 -1.59
N ALA A 245 29.00 6.38 -0.41
CA ALA A 245 29.47 5.61 0.73
C ALA A 245 29.39 4.10 0.50
N HIS A 246 28.41 3.63 -0.28
CA HIS A 246 28.30 2.22 -0.68
C HIS A 246 29.26 1.84 -1.82
N GLU A 247 29.51 2.73 -2.77
CA GLU A 247 30.48 2.49 -3.85
C GLU A 247 31.93 2.39 -3.32
N THR A 248 32.28 3.18 -2.30
CA THR A 248 33.61 3.10 -1.69
C THR A 248 33.82 1.82 -0.88
N ALA A 249 32.76 1.21 -0.33
CA ALA A 249 32.83 -0.07 0.35
C ALA A 249 32.93 -1.27 -0.61
N ALA A 250 32.46 -1.13 -1.85
CA ALA A 250 32.55 -2.17 -2.86
C ALA A 250 33.89 -2.18 -3.62
N ASN A 251 34.71 -1.12 -3.48
CA ASN A 251 36.04 -0.97 -4.11
C ASN A 251 37.21 -1.15 -3.14
N LEU A 252 36.93 -1.59 -1.90
CA LEU A 252 37.90 -2.02 -0.90
C LEU A 252 37.83 -3.53 -0.70
#